data_3d31b5da8fee86c571a6ccdc5c01abf8
#
_entry.id   3d31b5da8fee86c571a6ccdc5c01abf8
#
_cell.length_a   1.000
_cell.length_b   1.000
_cell.length_c   1.000
_cell.angle_alpha   90.00
_cell.angle_beta   90.00
_cell.angle_gamma   90.00
#
_symmetry.space_group_name_H-M   'P 1'
#
loop_
_entity.id
_entity.type
_entity.pdbx_description
1 polymer ?
#
loop_
_entity_poly.entity_id
_entity_poly.type
_entity_poly.pdbx_seq_one_letter_code
_entity_poly.pdbx_strand_id
1 'polypeptide(L)'
;MKNKTENDEFLSDLNKALFSSKKRPKDNSGKELEKLLKEIELLTRPLPAKKKKKKKKTESGGGRSNYSWTTSRKQLCIIKCNYEKDSMKKHKAFLRFYMPQENKESVQNKPVLYNATEDIVSAKTLSDYELKIMDKMFFRFIISPKRQDVPLKLLVRLFIKTVEKMTGYELYWFAADHSNTLQKHTHLLINGRDKNGKEVHFDKSFFKSEFRVILQDLCTEMMGMRTDYEIQQDKEDRLRAKRWIKLDNDIKDYARPVLTSDKDFPTSVIAKNYKMHARLKFFEEYGLAKQVDDKEFHGIFLLSNNWEDKLRHSMSYYCFEQIKNDFFLRENRELQYYYKDIGSIEGTIIQVIHQDIEYEKDNALIIEDNNQNLWYVPLKKEPPEGMKAGQSVFYNVGAASRSSIHSQVPSRSPKEPDTGISR
;
A
#
# COMPACT_ATOMS: atom_id res chain seq x y z
N MET A 1 -38.82 -0.75 -10.53
CA MET A 1 -39.75 0.28 -10.06
C MET A 1 -39.60 0.67 -8.57
N LYS A 2 -38.87 -0.12 -7.73
CA LYS A 2 -38.67 0.20 -6.31
C LYS A 2 -37.65 1.30 -5.97
N ASN A 3 -36.76 1.68 -6.91
CA ASN A 3 -35.70 2.67 -6.62
C ASN A 3 -36.11 4.15 -6.82
N LYS A 4 -37.33 4.40 -7.28
CA LYS A 4 -37.79 5.76 -7.54
C LYS A 4 -38.42 6.37 -6.30
N THR A 5 -39.12 5.56 -5.51
CA THR A 5 -39.80 5.98 -4.28
C THR A 5 -38.85 6.36 -3.13
N GLU A 6 -37.75 5.62 -2.94
CA GLU A 6 -36.78 5.90 -1.88
C GLU A 6 -35.99 7.21 -2.13
N ASN A 7 -35.71 7.54 -3.41
CA ASN A 7 -35.07 8.82 -3.74
C ASN A 7 -36.01 10.00 -3.61
N ASP A 8 -37.27 9.84 -3.92
CA ASP A 8 -38.30 10.89 -3.82
C ASP A 8 -38.66 11.17 -2.34
N GLU A 9 -38.66 10.15 -1.50
CA GLU A 9 -38.86 10.28 -0.04
C GLU A 9 -37.65 10.96 0.61
N PHE A 10 -36.43 10.58 0.22
CA PHE A 10 -35.20 11.22 0.69
C PHE A 10 -35.11 12.71 0.30
N LEU A 11 -35.48 13.07 -0.92
CA LEU A 11 -35.52 14.48 -1.35
C LEU A 11 -36.62 15.27 -0.63
N SER A 12 -37.75 14.64 -0.33
CA SER A 12 -38.82 15.23 0.48
C SER A 12 -38.38 15.50 1.93
N ASP A 13 -37.67 14.56 2.54
CA ASP A 13 -37.15 14.72 3.91
C ASP A 13 -35.99 15.71 3.99
N LEU A 14 -35.15 15.76 2.96
CA LEU A 14 -34.11 16.80 2.82
C LEU A 14 -34.73 18.21 2.75
N ASN A 15 -35.79 18.36 1.95
CA ASN A 15 -36.52 19.63 1.82
C ASN A 15 -37.23 20.00 3.13
N LYS A 16 -37.86 19.06 3.84
CA LYS A 16 -38.46 19.34 5.15
C LYS A 16 -37.45 19.75 6.20
N ALA A 17 -36.27 19.10 6.24
CA ALA A 17 -35.19 19.45 7.15
C ALA A 17 -34.60 20.85 6.87
N LEU A 18 -34.50 21.24 5.59
CA LEU A 18 -33.97 22.52 5.15
C LEU A 18 -34.92 23.71 5.43
N PHE A 19 -36.25 23.51 5.38
CA PHE A 19 -37.22 24.56 5.47
C PHE A 19 -37.98 24.62 6.81
N SER A 20 -37.75 23.66 7.76
CA SER A 20 -38.45 23.62 9.04
C SER A 20 -37.77 24.41 10.19
N SER A 21 -36.56 24.92 10.06
CA SER A 21 -35.87 25.62 11.13
C SER A 21 -36.20 27.12 11.14
N LYS A 22 -37.19 27.51 11.90
CA LYS A 22 -37.47 28.90 12.31
C LYS A 22 -36.49 29.32 13.41
N LYS A 23 -35.23 29.64 13.06
CA LYS A 23 -34.36 30.60 13.72
C LYS A 23 -33.01 30.63 12.98
N ARG A 24 -32.82 31.67 12.18
CA ARG A 24 -31.56 31.90 11.42
C ARG A 24 -30.54 32.57 12.32
N PRO A 25 -29.28 32.12 12.36
CA PRO A 25 -28.16 32.93 12.80
C PRO A 25 -27.91 34.06 11.78
N LYS A 26 -27.56 35.22 12.25
CA LYS A 26 -27.26 36.45 11.42
C LYS A 26 -25.83 36.46 10.88
N ASP A 27 -25.33 35.35 10.42
CA ASP A 27 -23.97 35.18 9.98
C ASP A 27 -23.94 34.72 8.50
N ASN A 28 -22.94 35.13 7.74
CA ASN A 28 -22.78 34.87 6.31
C ASN A 28 -22.57 33.38 5.98
N SER A 29 -22.16 32.57 6.93
CA SER A 29 -21.98 31.14 6.77
C SER A 29 -23.27 30.39 6.37
N GLY A 30 -24.42 30.85 6.86
CA GLY A 30 -25.71 30.28 6.49
C GLY A 30 -26.11 30.50 5.02
N LYS A 31 -25.67 31.64 4.43
CA LYS A 31 -25.95 31.92 3.02
C LYS A 31 -25.05 31.13 2.06
N GLU A 32 -23.81 30.88 2.42
CA GLU A 32 -22.89 30.03 1.66
C GLU A 32 -23.35 28.57 1.70
N LEU A 33 -23.76 28.07 2.85
CA LEU A 33 -24.32 26.73 3.00
C LEU A 33 -25.60 26.54 2.16
N GLU A 34 -26.50 27.52 2.19
CA GLU A 34 -27.74 27.47 1.39
C GLU A 34 -27.47 27.52 -0.13
N LYS A 35 -26.45 28.26 -0.55
CA LYS A 35 -25.98 28.30 -1.94
C LYS A 35 -25.36 26.97 -2.35
N LEU A 36 -24.54 26.40 -1.51
CA LEU A 36 -23.89 25.09 -1.69
C LEU A 36 -24.92 23.96 -1.79
N LEU A 37 -25.94 23.98 -0.95
CA LEU A 37 -27.02 23.00 -0.96
C LEU A 37 -27.89 23.11 -2.21
N LYS A 38 -28.16 24.31 -2.73
CA LYS A 38 -28.87 24.52 -4.01
C LYS A 38 -28.05 24.03 -5.21
N GLU A 39 -26.73 24.23 -5.20
CA GLU A 39 -25.82 23.71 -6.23
C GLU A 39 -25.77 22.18 -6.21
N ILE A 40 -25.71 21.57 -5.04
CA ILE A 40 -25.76 20.12 -4.87
C ILE A 40 -27.08 19.54 -5.39
N GLU A 41 -28.21 20.21 -5.15
CA GLU A 41 -29.53 19.82 -5.66
C GLU A 41 -29.59 19.86 -7.20
N LEU A 42 -28.97 20.85 -7.83
CA LEU A 42 -28.84 20.95 -9.30
C LEU A 42 -27.95 19.83 -9.88
N LEU A 43 -26.91 19.41 -9.15
CA LEU A 43 -25.97 18.37 -9.58
C LEU A 43 -26.46 16.94 -9.29
N THR A 44 -27.43 16.78 -8.39
CA THR A 44 -28.04 15.47 -8.07
C THR A 44 -29.15 15.04 -9.06
N ARG A 45 -29.49 15.86 -10.08
CA ARG A 45 -30.38 15.41 -11.16
C ARG A 45 -29.81 14.16 -11.80
N PRO A 46 -30.62 13.10 -11.99
CA PRO A 46 -30.13 11.86 -12.58
C PRO A 46 -29.59 12.15 -13.97
N LEU A 47 -28.30 11.91 -14.15
CA LEU A 47 -27.68 11.90 -15.48
C LEU A 47 -28.40 10.86 -16.34
N PRO A 48 -28.64 11.13 -17.63
CA PRO A 48 -29.22 10.15 -18.54
C PRO A 48 -28.37 8.89 -18.48
N ALA A 49 -29.01 7.75 -18.26
CA ALA A 49 -28.37 6.46 -18.08
C ALA A 49 -27.37 6.21 -19.21
N LYS A 50 -26.07 6.21 -18.90
CA LYS A 50 -25.03 5.79 -19.87
C LYS A 50 -25.38 4.38 -20.32
N LYS A 51 -25.75 4.22 -21.60
CA LYS A 51 -25.99 2.90 -22.23
C LYS A 51 -24.76 2.03 -21.90
N LYS A 52 -24.94 1.02 -21.08
CA LYS A 52 -23.92 0.01 -20.78
C LYS A 52 -23.53 -0.64 -22.10
N LYS A 53 -22.35 -0.32 -22.64
CA LYS A 53 -21.75 -1.10 -23.72
C LYS A 53 -21.62 -2.53 -23.21
N LYS A 54 -22.40 -3.46 -23.79
CA LYS A 54 -22.23 -4.89 -23.54
C LYS A 54 -20.81 -5.27 -23.92
N LYS A 55 -19.93 -5.44 -22.94
CA LYS A 55 -18.64 -6.10 -23.16
C LYS A 55 -18.94 -7.52 -23.59
N LYS A 56 -18.56 -7.89 -24.82
CA LYS A 56 -18.52 -9.28 -25.26
C LYS A 56 -17.74 -10.07 -24.20
N LYS A 57 -18.38 -11.07 -23.60
CA LYS A 57 -17.71 -12.09 -22.79
C LYS A 57 -16.75 -12.83 -23.70
N THR A 58 -15.47 -12.54 -23.62
CA THR A 58 -14.45 -13.52 -23.98
C THR A 58 -14.43 -14.52 -22.84
N GLU A 59 -14.85 -15.72 -23.11
CA GLU A 59 -14.73 -16.87 -22.22
C GLU A 59 -13.23 -17.21 -22.07
N SER A 60 -12.55 -16.55 -21.17
CA SER A 60 -11.32 -17.07 -20.57
C SER A 60 -11.72 -17.61 -19.21
N GLY A 61 -11.79 -18.94 -19.10
CA GLY A 61 -12.07 -19.68 -17.89
C GLY A 61 -11.02 -19.41 -16.82
N GLY A 62 -11.23 -18.41 -16.04
CA GLY A 62 -10.55 -18.13 -14.78
C GLY A 62 -11.63 -18.06 -13.72
N GLY A 63 -11.88 -19.17 -13.02
CA GLY A 63 -12.77 -19.21 -11.87
C GLY A 63 -12.36 -18.14 -10.89
N ARG A 64 -13.05 -17.00 -10.88
CA ARG A 64 -13.02 -16.07 -9.76
C ARG A 64 -13.62 -16.82 -8.59
N SER A 65 -12.79 -17.31 -7.70
CA SER A 65 -13.21 -17.77 -6.39
C SER A 65 -14.10 -16.67 -5.80
N ASN A 66 -15.40 -16.94 -5.67
CA ASN A 66 -16.38 -16.09 -4.99
C ASN A 66 -16.15 -16.05 -3.48
N TYR A 67 -14.90 -16.19 -3.05
CA TYR A 67 -14.50 -16.22 -1.67
C TYR A 67 -14.60 -14.81 -1.09
N SER A 68 -15.72 -14.49 -0.47
CA SER A 68 -15.89 -13.25 0.26
C SER A 68 -15.12 -13.34 1.58
N TRP A 69 -13.95 -12.71 1.65
CA TRP A 69 -13.15 -12.59 2.88
C TRP A 69 -13.95 -12.05 4.07
N THR A 70 -14.97 -11.26 3.81
CA THR A 70 -15.79 -10.61 4.82
C THR A 70 -16.79 -11.52 5.49
N THR A 71 -17.08 -12.69 4.91
CA THR A 71 -18.07 -13.65 5.41
C THR A 71 -17.47 -15.01 5.71
N SER A 72 -16.23 -15.27 5.33
CA SER A 72 -15.57 -16.53 5.62
C SER A 72 -15.34 -16.69 7.13
N ARG A 73 -15.70 -17.84 7.67
CA ARG A 73 -15.39 -18.22 9.05
C ARG A 73 -13.97 -18.76 9.23
N LYS A 74 -13.23 -18.98 8.14
CA LYS A 74 -11.81 -19.37 8.24
C LYS A 74 -10.96 -18.22 8.78
N GLN A 75 -9.93 -18.55 9.54
CA GLN A 75 -8.94 -17.58 10.00
C GLN A 75 -8.26 -16.89 8.82
N LEU A 76 -7.91 -15.62 8.99
CA LEU A 76 -7.27 -14.84 7.94
C LEU A 76 -5.75 -14.92 8.08
N CYS A 77 -5.09 -15.15 6.95
CA CYS A 77 -3.64 -15.05 6.83
C CYS A 77 -3.29 -14.31 5.54
N ILE A 78 -2.45 -13.29 5.67
CA ILE A 78 -1.89 -12.56 4.53
C ILE A 78 -0.64 -13.30 4.09
N ILE A 79 -0.50 -13.48 2.79
CA ILE A 79 0.72 -13.96 2.17
C ILE A 79 1.10 -13.04 1.02
N LYS A 80 2.35 -12.60 1.03
CA LYS A 80 3.00 -11.96 -0.12
C LYS A 80 4.10 -12.89 -0.58
N CYS A 81 4.23 -13.08 -1.88
CA CYS A 81 5.28 -13.91 -2.46
C CYS A 81 5.93 -13.18 -3.63
N ASN A 82 7.25 -13.11 -3.61
CA ASN A 82 8.09 -12.65 -4.69
C ASN A 82 9.12 -13.75 -5.02
N TYR A 83 9.57 -13.79 -6.27
CA TYR A 83 10.70 -14.64 -6.65
C TYR A 83 11.77 -13.80 -7.32
N GLU A 84 13.03 -14.13 -7.05
CA GLU A 84 14.19 -13.51 -7.66
C GLU A 84 14.85 -14.53 -8.60
N LYS A 85 15.27 -14.06 -9.76
CA LYS A 85 16.07 -14.82 -10.73
C LYS A 85 17.45 -14.19 -10.82
N ASP A 86 18.47 -15.05 -10.98
CA ASP A 86 19.84 -14.61 -11.18
C ASP A 86 20.47 -13.70 -10.11
N SER A 87 20.12 -13.89 -8.83
CA SER A 87 20.63 -13.04 -7.76
C SER A 87 21.18 -13.79 -6.55
N MET A 88 22.33 -14.47 -6.70
CA MET A 88 23.06 -15.05 -5.57
C MET A 88 23.38 -14.02 -4.48
N LYS A 89 23.74 -12.78 -4.89
CA LYS A 89 24.06 -11.69 -3.95
C LYS A 89 22.88 -11.35 -3.07
N LYS A 90 21.68 -11.18 -3.65
CA LYS A 90 20.45 -10.90 -2.87
C LYS A 90 20.05 -12.06 -1.98
N HIS A 91 20.19 -13.31 -2.48
CA HIS A 91 19.91 -14.50 -1.71
C HIS A 91 20.79 -14.58 -0.45
N LYS A 92 22.10 -14.41 -0.63
CA LYS A 92 23.07 -14.41 0.46
C LYS A 92 22.86 -13.25 1.45
N ALA A 93 22.58 -12.05 0.93
CA ALA A 93 22.30 -10.87 1.75
C ALA A 93 21.07 -11.09 2.65
N PHE A 94 20.00 -11.69 2.10
CA PHE A 94 18.80 -12.00 2.87
C PHE A 94 19.10 -12.94 4.05
N LEU A 95 19.81 -14.04 3.81
CA LEU A 95 20.15 -15.01 4.86
C LEU A 95 21.05 -14.39 5.95
N ARG A 96 22.07 -13.63 5.53
CA ARG A 96 23.02 -13.01 6.47
C ARG A 96 22.41 -11.89 7.30
N PHE A 97 21.37 -11.23 6.78
CA PHE A 97 20.65 -10.21 7.52
C PHE A 97 20.05 -10.76 8.85
N TYR A 98 19.54 -12.01 8.81
CA TYR A 98 18.91 -12.67 9.96
C TYR A 98 19.87 -13.50 10.83
N MET A 99 21.17 -13.56 10.48
CA MET A 99 22.15 -14.26 11.29
C MET A 99 22.57 -13.42 12.51
N PRO A 100 22.68 -14.03 13.70
CA PRO A 100 23.27 -13.38 14.85
C PRO A 100 24.71 -12.94 14.53
N GLN A 101 25.02 -11.68 14.77
CA GLN A 101 26.42 -11.19 14.68
C GLN A 101 27.07 -11.34 16.04
N GLU A 102 28.13 -12.14 16.13
CA GLU A 102 28.80 -12.52 17.38
C GLU A 102 29.36 -11.36 18.23
N ASN A 103 29.45 -10.14 17.70
CA ASN A 103 30.15 -9.02 18.34
C ASN A 103 29.32 -7.76 18.60
N LYS A 104 28.00 -7.83 18.70
CA LYS A 104 27.19 -6.66 19.06
C LYS A 104 26.29 -6.94 20.25
N GLU A 105 26.69 -6.44 21.40
CA GLU A 105 26.01 -6.56 22.71
C GLU A 105 24.59 -5.96 22.80
N SER A 106 24.05 -5.40 21.75
CA SER A 106 22.80 -4.61 21.83
C SER A 106 21.61 -5.22 21.09
N VAL A 107 21.50 -6.57 20.96
CA VAL A 107 20.46 -7.15 20.12
C VAL A 107 19.61 -8.19 20.84
N GLN A 108 18.90 -7.75 21.89
CA GLN A 108 17.92 -8.60 22.57
C GLN A 108 16.67 -8.99 21.74
N ASN A 109 16.46 -8.43 20.54
CA ASN A 109 15.25 -8.66 19.72
C ASN A 109 15.50 -8.85 18.23
N LYS A 110 16.68 -9.33 17.80
CA LYS A 110 16.86 -9.66 16.38
C LYS A 110 16.17 -10.97 16.04
N PRO A 111 15.43 -11.01 14.91
CA PRO A 111 14.87 -12.26 14.42
C PRO A 111 15.99 -13.24 14.10
N VAL A 112 15.77 -14.51 14.41
CA VAL A 112 16.74 -15.60 14.24
C VAL A 112 16.24 -16.55 13.18
N LEU A 113 17.15 -16.98 12.29
CA LEU A 113 16.81 -17.99 11.27
C LEU A 113 16.51 -19.34 11.90
N TYR A 114 15.46 -19.98 11.42
CA TYR A 114 15.13 -21.37 11.69
C TYR A 114 14.80 -22.11 10.38
N ASN A 115 14.77 -23.43 10.44
CA ASN A 115 14.43 -24.29 9.31
C ASN A 115 13.54 -25.48 9.75
N ALA A 116 13.51 -26.55 8.97
CA ALA A 116 12.70 -27.74 9.25
C ALA A 116 13.07 -28.42 10.59
N THR A 117 14.34 -28.43 10.94
CA THR A 117 14.90 -29.21 12.06
C THR A 117 15.54 -28.35 13.16
N GLU A 118 16.06 -27.18 12.80
CA GLU A 118 16.74 -26.27 13.73
C GLU A 118 15.85 -25.08 14.08
N ASP A 119 15.67 -24.79 15.35
CA ASP A 119 15.00 -23.58 15.83
C ASP A 119 15.89 -22.34 15.78
N ILE A 120 17.20 -22.57 15.75
CA ILE A 120 18.27 -21.59 15.56
C ILE A 120 19.27 -22.22 14.59
N VAL A 121 19.32 -21.70 13.38
CA VAL A 121 20.23 -22.20 12.33
C VAL A 121 21.68 -21.89 12.73
N SER A 122 22.53 -22.91 12.75
CA SER A 122 23.94 -22.75 13.06
C SER A 122 24.71 -22.09 11.91
N ALA A 123 25.81 -21.39 12.25
CA ALA A 123 26.70 -20.80 11.26
C ALA A 123 27.26 -21.86 10.29
N LYS A 124 27.48 -23.09 10.77
CA LYS A 124 27.91 -24.23 9.96
C LYS A 124 26.84 -24.62 8.93
N THR A 125 25.58 -24.81 9.37
CA THR A 125 24.47 -25.13 8.49
C THR A 125 24.31 -24.10 7.38
N LEU A 126 24.42 -22.79 7.72
CA LEU A 126 24.31 -21.73 6.75
C LEU A 126 25.49 -21.72 5.76
N SER A 127 26.72 -21.92 6.26
CA SER A 127 27.92 -21.99 5.42
C SER A 127 27.85 -23.17 4.44
N ASP A 128 27.44 -24.34 4.91
CA ASP A 128 27.26 -25.52 4.06
C ASP A 128 26.19 -25.30 3.00
N TYR A 129 25.09 -24.62 3.36
CA TYR A 129 24.05 -24.21 2.42
C TYR A 129 24.57 -23.23 1.37
N GLU A 130 25.25 -22.15 1.78
CA GLU A 130 25.82 -21.14 0.88
C GLU A 130 26.80 -21.73 -0.13
N LEU A 131 27.60 -22.70 0.29
CA LEU A 131 28.66 -23.29 -0.54
C LEU A 131 28.18 -24.38 -1.48
N LYS A 132 27.18 -25.19 -1.07
CA LYS A 132 26.84 -26.46 -1.75
C LYS A 132 25.45 -26.46 -2.38
N ILE A 133 24.51 -25.65 -1.87
CA ILE A 133 23.08 -25.83 -2.12
C ILE A 133 22.44 -24.60 -2.74
N MET A 134 22.88 -23.40 -2.32
CA MET A 134 22.24 -22.14 -2.65
C MET A 134 22.14 -21.94 -4.17
N ASP A 135 20.93 -21.68 -4.66
CA ASP A 135 20.66 -21.35 -6.06
C ASP A 135 20.51 -19.84 -6.28
N LYS A 136 20.79 -19.38 -7.50
CA LYS A 136 20.57 -18.01 -7.92
C LYS A 136 19.09 -17.61 -8.00
N MET A 137 18.21 -18.60 -8.17
CA MET A 137 16.76 -18.45 -8.08
C MET A 137 16.29 -18.79 -6.68
N PHE A 138 15.36 -17.99 -6.14
CA PHE A 138 14.74 -18.26 -4.86
C PHE A 138 13.39 -17.53 -4.72
N PHE A 139 12.56 -18.05 -3.82
CA PHE A 139 11.27 -17.47 -3.49
C PHE A 139 11.33 -16.83 -2.11
N ARG A 140 10.74 -15.64 -1.99
CA ARG A 140 10.57 -14.95 -0.71
C ARG A 140 9.10 -14.81 -0.40
N PHE A 141 8.72 -15.18 0.81
CA PHE A 141 7.38 -15.06 1.31
C PHE A 141 7.36 -14.19 2.57
N ILE A 142 6.28 -13.43 2.73
CA ILE A 142 5.90 -12.83 4.00
C ILE A 142 4.56 -13.46 4.38
N ILE A 143 4.53 -14.12 5.53
CA ILE A 143 3.36 -14.82 6.07
C ILE A 143 2.93 -14.11 7.34
N SER A 144 1.71 -13.55 7.36
CA SER A 144 1.20 -12.75 8.47
C SER A 144 -0.24 -13.19 8.82
N PRO A 145 -0.43 -14.02 9.84
CA PRO A 145 -1.74 -14.33 10.37
C PRO A 145 -2.42 -13.10 10.97
N LYS A 146 -3.73 -12.93 10.79
CA LYS A 146 -4.47 -11.85 11.44
C LYS A 146 -4.46 -12.01 12.97
N ARG A 147 -4.62 -13.21 13.48
CA ARG A 147 -4.47 -13.54 14.90
C ARG A 147 -3.00 -13.58 15.29
N GLN A 148 -2.64 -12.80 16.31
CA GLN A 148 -1.26 -12.61 16.74
C GLN A 148 -0.73 -13.69 17.70
N ASP A 149 -1.62 -14.56 18.16
CA ASP A 149 -1.32 -15.71 19.05
C ASP A 149 -1.03 -17.00 18.27
N VAL A 150 -1.08 -16.99 16.93
CA VAL A 150 -0.68 -18.13 16.09
C VAL A 150 0.82 -18.41 16.26
N PRO A 151 1.21 -19.66 16.57
CA PRO A 151 2.62 -20.05 16.69
C PRO A 151 3.28 -20.10 15.29
N LEU A 152 3.99 -19.03 14.92
CA LEU A 152 4.51 -18.81 13.57
C LEU A 152 5.44 -19.92 13.09
N LYS A 153 6.40 -20.38 13.92
CA LYS A 153 7.32 -21.48 13.55
C LYS A 153 6.57 -22.76 13.18
N LEU A 154 5.57 -23.11 13.99
CA LEU A 154 4.75 -24.31 13.71
C LEU A 154 3.94 -24.12 12.43
N LEU A 155 3.32 -22.96 12.25
CA LEU A 155 2.56 -22.62 11.03
C LEU A 155 3.41 -22.78 9.78
N VAL A 156 4.62 -22.23 9.77
CA VAL A 156 5.53 -22.28 8.61
C VAL A 156 5.98 -23.71 8.33
N ARG A 157 6.34 -24.49 9.37
CA ARG A 157 6.73 -25.89 9.20
C ARG A 157 5.61 -26.75 8.61
N LEU A 158 4.38 -26.57 9.08
CA LEU A 158 3.21 -27.26 8.53
C LEU A 158 2.87 -26.78 7.12
N PHE A 159 3.00 -25.48 6.86
CA PHE A 159 2.81 -24.91 5.54
C PHE A 159 3.76 -25.55 4.52
N ILE A 160 5.06 -25.57 4.81
CA ILE A 160 6.05 -26.16 3.91
C ILE A 160 5.77 -27.66 3.73
N LYS A 161 5.52 -28.41 4.80
CA LYS A 161 5.18 -29.84 4.71
C LYS A 161 3.96 -30.11 3.82
N THR A 162 2.95 -29.22 3.88
CA THR A 162 1.77 -29.31 3.02
C THR A 162 2.11 -29.02 1.57
N VAL A 163 2.92 -27.99 1.31
CA VAL A 163 3.38 -27.62 -0.04
C VAL A 163 4.23 -28.77 -0.63
N GLU A 164 5.17 -29.34 0.13
CA GLU A 164 5.98 -30.50 -0.28
C GLU A 164 5.10 -31.69 -0.66
N LYS A 165 4.09 -32.00 0.16
CA LYS A 165 3.14 -33.09 -0.12
C LYS A 165 2.34 -32.86 -1.42
N MET A 166 1.95 -31.62 -1.69
CA MET A 166 1.16 -31.28 -2.88
C MET A 166 2.01 -31.25 -4.17
N THR A 167 3.26 -30.83 -4.06
CA THR A 167 4.14 -30.60 -5.21
C THR A 167 5.11 -31.76 -5.48
N GLY A 168 5.37 -32.61 -4.49
CA GLY A 168 6.37 -33.67 -4.55
C GLY A 168 7.82 -33.18 -4.46
N TYR A 169 8.05 -31.91 -4.13
CA TYR A 169 9.39 -31.37 -3.86
C TYR A 169 9.81 -31.65 -2.41
N GLU A 170 11.13 -31.78 -2.19
CA GLU A 170 11.76 -31.70 -0.88
C GLU A 170 12.51 -30.39 -0.76
N LEU A 171 11.91 -29.39 -0.12
CA LEU A 171 12.37 -28.00 -0.19
C LEU A 171 13.52 -27.69 0.77
N TYR A 172 14.50 -26.93 0.29
CA TYR A 172 15.42 -26.20 1.15
C TYR A 172 14.82 -24.84 1.48
N TRP A 173 14.66 -24.53 2.76
CA TRP A 173 14.07 -23.29 3.19
C TRP A 173 14.61 -22.80 4.54
N PHE A 174 14.55 -21.51 4.74
CA PHE A 174 14.83 -20.81 5.99
C PHE A 174 13.74 -19.80 6.27
N ALA A 175 13.47 -19.54 7.56
CA ALA A 175 12.51 -18.55 7.96
C ALA A 175 12.99 -17.79 9.19
N ALA A 176 12.45 -16.56 9.36
CA ALA A 176 12.71 -15.72 10.52
C ALA A 176 11.42 -15.00 10.93
N ASP A 177 11.09 -15.05 12.23
CA ASP A 177 9.87 -14.44 12.77
C ASP A 177 10.17 -13.03 13.26
N HIS A 178 9.31 -12.09 12.85
CA HIS A 178 9.30 -10.71 13.32
C HIS A 178 8.15 -10.50 14.30
N SER A 179 8.47 -10.26 15.56
CA SER A 179 7.51 -10.02 16.64
C SER A 179 7.52 -8.60 17.17
N ASN A 180 8.48 -7.77 16.73
CA ASN A 180 8.67 -6.38 17.15
C ASN A 180 7.83 -5.36 16.38
N THR A 181 6.99 -5.81 15.45
CA THR A 181 6.06 -4.99 14.67
C THR A 181 4.64 -5.11 15.22
N LEU A 182 3.77 -4.15 14.92
CA LEU A 182 2.35 -4.17 15.29
C LEU A 182 1.63 -5.44 14.80
N GLN A 183 2.12 -6.02 13.71
CA GLN A 183 1.60 -7.23 13.10
C GLN A 183 2.71 -8.26 13.00
N LYS A 184 2.68 -9.30 13.85
CA LYS A 184 3.65 -10.41 13.77
C LYS A 184 3.61 -11.08 12.40
N HIS A 185 4.77 -11.37 11.85
CA HIS A 185 4.89 -12.03 10.57
C HIS A 185 6.20 -12.82 10.47
N THR A 186 6.24 -13.71 9.49
CA THR A 186 7.43 -14.52 9.19
C THR A 186 7.93 -14.20 7.80
N HIS A 187 9.21 -13.97 7.66
CA HIS A 187 9.92 -14.02 6.39
C HIS A 187 10.36 -15.46 6.12
N LEU A 188 9.92 -16.01 5.00
CA LEU A 188 10.27 -17.35 4.56
C LEU A 188 10.99 -17.26 3.22
N LEU A 189 12.13 -17.93 3.12
CA LEU A 189 12.91 -18.09 1.89
C LEU A 189 12.92 -19.56 1.49
N ILE A 190 12.59 -19.84 0.24
CA ILE A 190 12.67 -21.17 -0.36
C ILE A 190 13.68 -21.14 -1.50
N ASN A 191 14.64 -22.08 -1.50
CA ASN A 191 15.64 -22.21 -2.56
C ASN A 191 15.02 -22.58 -3.90
N GLY A 192 15.63 -22.17 -5.00
CA GLY A 192 15.18 -22.48 -6.35
C GLY A 192 15.39 -23.91 -6.80
N ARG A 193 16.14 -24.72 -6.03
CA ARG A 193 16.31 -26.16 -6.21
C ARG A 193 15.95 -26.91 -4.95
N ASP A 194 15.31 -28.06 -5.13
CA ASP A 194 14.97 -28.97 -4.05
C ASP A 194 16.18 -29.81 -3.62
N LYS A 195 16.01 -30.69 -2.61
CA LYS A 195 17.07 -31.56 -2.09
C LYS A 195 17.56 -32.57 -3.10
N ASN A 196 16.77 -32.87 -4.12
CA ASN A 196 17.11 -33.79 -5.22
C ASN A 196 17.75 -33.09 -6.42
N GLY A 197 18.02 -31.75 -6.30
CA GLY A 197 18.61 -30.91 -7.36
C GLY A 197 17.62 -30.52 -8.44
N LYS A 198 16.32 -30.82 -8.29
CA LYS A 198 15.28 -30.46 -9.24
C LYS A 198 14.92 -28.98 -9.06
N GLU A 199 14.74 -28.28 -10.18
CA GLU A 199 14.29 -26.88 -10.17
C GLU A 199 12.88 -26.78 -9.60
N VAL A 200 12.70 -25.91 -8.61
CA VAL A 200 11.40 -25.67 -7.97
C VAL A 200 10.57 -24.74 -8.85
N HIS A 201 9.43 -25.24 -9.27
CA HIS A 201 8.46 -24.48 -10.04
C HIS A 201 7.08 -24.58 -9.40
N PHE A 202 6.48 -23.45 -9.09
CA PHE A 202 5.09 -23.38 -8.61
C PHE A 202 4.17 -22.87 -9.71
N ASP A 203 3.07 -23.58 -9.96
CA ASP A 203 2.06 -23.14 -10.88
C ASP A 203 1.42 -21.79 -10.46
N LYS A 204 0.89 -21.07 -11.44
CA LYS A 204 0.22 -19.77 -11.18
C LYS A 204 -0.93 -19.87 -10.18
N SER A 205 -1.58 -21.03 -10.03
CA SER A 205 -2.63 -21.28 -9.06
C SER A 205 -2.14 -21.12 -7.62
N PHE A 206 -0.92 -21.58 -7.29
CA PHE A 206 -0.31 -21.42 -5.98
C PHE A 206 -0.21 -19.94 -5.58
N PHE A 207 0.32 -19.10 -6.47
CA PHE A 207 0.45 -17.66 -6.22
C PHE A 207 -0.89 -16.92 -6.18
N LYS A 208 -1.89 -17.39 -6.93
CA LYS A 208 -3.22 -16.76 -6.96
C LYS A 208 -4.05 -17.07 -5.72
N SER A 209 -4.03 -18.30 -5.23
CA SER A 209 -4.96 -18.75 -4.19
C SER A 209 -4.44 -19.85 -3.27
N GLU A 210 -3.75 -20.89 -3.78
CA GLU A 210 -3.49 -22.10 -3.02
C GLU A 210 -2.65 -21.88 -1.76
N PHE A 211 -1.53 -21.18 -1.85
CA PHE A 211 -0.72 -20.83 -0.68
C PHE A 211 -1.53 -20.15 0.42
N ARG A 212 -2.44 -19.27 0.03
CA ARG A 212 -3.32 -18.57 0.98
C ARG A 212 -4.33 -19.51 1.60
N VAL A 213 -4.94 -20.37 0.80
CA VAL A 213 -5.94 -21.35 1.28
C VAL A 213 -5.29 -22.29 2.30
N ILE A 214 -4.11 -22.83 1.98
CA ILE A 214 -3.35 -23.70 2.90
C ILE A 214 -3.10 -22.99 4.23
N LEU A 215 -2.59 -21.76 4.21
CA LEU A 215 -2.32 -20.99 5.43
C LEU A 215 -3.57 -20.68 6.24
N GLN A 216 -4.67 -20.34 5.58
CA GLN A 216 -5.95 -20.08 6.25
C GLN A 216 -6.53 -21.35 6.87
N ASP A 217 -6.38 -22.50 6.22
CA ASP A 217 -6.83 -23.77 6.74
C ASP A 217 -5.99 -24.19 7.97
N LEU A 218 -4.67 -24.08 7.89
CA LEU A 218 -3.78 -24.33 9.01
C LEU A 218 -4.03 -23.39 10.19
N CYS A 219 -4.21 -22.08 9.93
CA CYS A 219 -4.58 -21.13 10.99
C CYS A 219 -5.94 -21.49 11.62
N THR A 220 -6.90 -21.97 10.81
CA THR A 220 -8.23 -22.35 11.31
C THR A 220 -8.17 -23.65 12.11
N GLU A 221 -7.36 -24.59 11.70
CA GLU A 221 -7.13 -25.84 12.44
C GLU A 221 -6.48 -25.58 13.80
N MET A 222 -5.51 -24.66 13.86
CA MET A 222 -4.83 -24.28 15.11
C MET A 222 -5.69 -23.46 16.07
N MET A 223 -6.46 -22.51 15.54
CA MET A 223 -7.09 -21.45 16.33
C MET A 223 -8.63 -21.55 16.38
N GLY A 224 -9.22 -22.49 15.68
CA GLY A 224 -10.66 -22.58 15.47
C GLY A 224 -11.19 -21.59 14.44
N MET A 225 -12.48 -21.66 14.15
CA MET A 225 -13.14 -20.75 13.23
C MET A 225 -13.29 -19.36 13.84
N ARG A 226 -13.34 -18.33 12.99
CA ARG A 226 -13.60 -16.94 13.39
C ARG A 226 -15.00 -16.83 14.00
N THR A 227 -15.09 -16.09 15.09
CA THR A 227 -16.33 -15.69 15.73
C THR A 227 -17.04 -14.60 14.92
N ASP A 228 -18.33 -14.39 15.15
CA ASP A 228 -19.07 -13.30 14.51
C ASP A 228 -18.51 -11.91 14.93
N TYR A 229 -18.00 -11.80 16.16
CA TYR A 229 -17.32 -10.60 16.64
C TYR A 229 -16.05 -10.31 15.81
N GLU A 230 -15.15 -11.28 15.61
CA GLU A 230 -13.94 -11.13 14.79
C GLU A 230 -14.28 -10.75 13.33
N ILE A 231 -15.36 -11.33 12.79
CA ILE A 231 -15.84 -11.00 11.45
C ILE A 231 -16.34 -9.55 11.38
N GLN A 232 -17.03 -9.09 12.41
CA GLN A 232 -17.53 -7.72 12.47
C GLN A 232 -16.38 -6.71 12.62
N GLN A 233 -15.43 -6.98 13.52
CA GLN A 233 -14.22 -6.17 13.67
C GLN A 233 -13.44 -6.05 12.35
N ASP A 234 -13.27 -7.13 11.60
CA ASP A 234 -12.59 -7.08 10.30
C ASP A 234 -13.32 -6.22 9.25
N LYS A 235 -14.65 -6.15 9.32
CA LYS A 235 -15.42 -5.25 8.45
C LYS A 235 -15.19 -3.79 8.82
N GLU A 236 -15.16 -3.48 10.11
CA GLU A 236 -14.90 -2.13 10.64
C GLU A 236 -13.46 -1.70 10.34
N ASP A 237 -12.46 -2.53 10.66
CA ASP A 237 -11.06 -2.29 10.32
C ASP A 237 -10.87 -1.98 8.81
N ARG A 238 -11.63 -2.69 7.97
CA ARG A 238 -11.58 -2.46 6.52
C ARG A 238 -12.12 -1.10 6.13
N LEU A 239 -13.19 -0.61 6.77
CA LEU A 239 -13.71 0.73 6.54
C LEU A 239 -12.73 1.81 7.01
N ARG A 240 -11.91 1.51 8.02
CA ARG A 240 -10.87 2.39 8.57
C ARG A 240 -9.48 2.19 7.94
N ALA A 241 -9.38 1.41 6.86
CA ALA A 241 -8.09 1.17 6.21
C ALA A 241 -7.53 2.46 5.58
N LYS A 242 -6.29 2.81 5.91
CA LYS A 242 -5.54 3.97 5.36
C LYS A 242 -5.07 3.76 3.91
N ARG A 243 -5.79 2.99 3.12
CA ARG A 243 -5.48 2.66 1.73
C ARG A 243 -6.75 2.60 0.91
N TRP A 244 -6.61 2.66 -0.43
CA TRP A 244 -7.73 2.52 -1.33
C TRP A 244 -8.43 1.17 -1.18
N ILE A 245 -9.74 1.18 -1.00
CA ILE A 245 -10.60 0.00 -0.96
C ILE A 245 -11.67 0.07 -2.06
N LYS A 246 -12.38 -1.04 -2.29
CA LYS A 246 -13.40 -1.09 -3.37
C LYS A 246 -14.51 -0.05 -3.18
N LEU A 247 -14.88 0.25 -1.95
CA LEU A 247 -15.91 1.25 -1.63
C LEU A 247 -15.51 2.67 -2.08
N ASP A 248 -14.21 2.96 -2.14
CA ASP A 248 -13.71 4.27 -2.56
C ASP A 248 -13.97 4.53 -4.06
N ASN A 249 -14.18 3.47 -4.87
CA ASN A 249 -14.65 3.65 -6.24
C ASN A 249 -16.09 4.18 -6.28
N ASP A 250 -16.95 3.68 -5.37
CA ASP A 250 -18.33 4.17 -5.27
C ASP A 250 -18.33 5.62 -4.78
N ILE A 251 -17.48 5.98 -3.80
CA ILE A 251 -17.31 7.36 -3.34
C ILE A 251 -16.89 8.26 -4.51
N LYS A 252 -15.89 7.84 -5.28
CA LYS A 252 -15.43 8.56 -6.47
C LYS A 252 -16.53 8.75 -7.52
N ASP A 253 -17.31 7.70 -7.79
CA ASP A 253 -18.38 7.73 -8.76
C ASP A 253 -19.52 8.69 -8.34
N TYR A 254 -19.73 8.89 -7.05
CA TYR A 254 -20.73 9.83 -6.50
C TYR A 254 -20.16 11.22 -6.20
N ALA A 255 -18.87 11.40 -6.16
CA ALA A 255 -18.24 12.68 -5.91
C ALA A 255 -18.51 13.69 -7.05
N ARG A 256 -18.79 14.94 -6.71
CA ARG A 256 -19.08 16.02 -7.66
C ARG A 256 -18.28 17.26 -7.30
N PRO A 257 -17.74 17.97 -8.30
CA PRO A 257 -17.12 19.28 -8.06
C PRO A 257 -18.10 20.27 -7.42
N VAL A 258 -17.62 21.11 -6.53
CA VAL A 258 -18.40 22.15 -5.87
C VAL A 258 -17.63 23.45 -5.94
N LEU A 259 -18.34 24.54 -6.19
CA LEU A 259 -17.78 25.87 -6.04
C LEU A 259 -17.76 26.23 -4.54
N THR A 260 -16.64 26.03 -3.92
CA THR A 260 -16.39 26.36 -2.52
C THR A 260 -15.31 27.43 -2.43
N SER A 261 -15.36 28.24 -1.38
CA SER A 261 -14.27 29.17 -1.03
C SER A 261 -13.02 28.42 -0.56
N ASP A 262 -13.19 27.19 -0.08
CA ASP A 262 -12.11 26.33 0.39
C ASP A 262 -11.54 25.51 -0.78
N LYS A 263 -10.45 25.98 -1.36
CA LYS A 263 -9.75 25.34 -2.49
C LYS A 263 -9.19 23.95 -2.15
N ASP A 264 -9.01 23.64 -0.87
CA ASP A 264 -8.48 22.37 -0.41
C ASP A 264 -9.53 21.27 -0.46
N PHE A 265 -10.83 21.63 -0.53
CA PHE A 265 -11.96 20.70 -0.55
C PHE A 265 -12.90 20.94 -1.73
N PRO A 266 -12.44 20.75 -2.97
CA PRO A 266 -13.17 21.16 -4.18
C PRO A 266 -14.30 20.20 -4.59
N THR A 267 -14.51 19.10 -3.87
CA THR A 267 -15.42 18.03 -4.27
C THR A 267 -16.37 17.67 -3.14
N SER A 268 -17.64 17.45 -3.41
CA SER A 268 -18.61 16.96 -2.44
C SER A 268 -19.11 15.57 -2.76
N VAL A 269 -19.53 14.84 -1.74
CA VAL A 269 -20.18 13.54 -1.83
C VAL A 269 -21.26 13.41 -0.76
N ILE A 270 -22.39 12.77 -1.14
CA ILE A 270 -23.46 12.41 -0.21
C ILE A 270 -23.32 10.92 0.09
N ALA A 271 -23.26 10.56 1.36
CA ALA A 271 -23.21 9.17 1.79
C ALA A 271 -24.51 8.44 1.43
N LYS A 272 -24.46 7.40 0.61
CA LYS A 272 -25.61 6.65 0.12
C LYS A 272 -26.07 5.52 1.04
N ASN A 273 -25.22 5.11 1.99
CA ASN A 273 -25.50 4.05 2.95
C ASN A 273 -24.53 4.14 4.12
N TYR A 274 -24.84 3.38 5.19
CA TYR A 274 -24.03 3.34 6.41
C TYR A 274 -22.54 3.08 6.17
N LYS A 275 -22.18 2.16 5.26
CA LYS A 275 -20.76 1.83 5.00
C LYS A 275 -20.02 3.00 4.38
N MET A 276 -20.66 3.70 3.43
CA MET A 276 -20.11 4.90 2.81
C MET A 276 -19.98 6.02 3.83
N HIS A 277 -20.98 6.22 4.68
CA HIS A 277 -20.94 7.20 5.76
C HIS A 277 -19.79 6.89 6.73
N ALA A 278 -19.68 5.67 7.22
CA ALA A 278 -18.61 5.25 8.12
C ALA A 278 -17.20 5.43 7.49
N ARG A 279 -17.07 5.17 6.18
CA ARG A 279 -15.83 5.41 5.44
C ARG A 279 -15.50 6.91 5.32
N LEU A 280 -16.50 7.75 5.07
CA LEU A 280 -16.33 9.20 4.98
C LEU A 280 -16.04 9.82 6.35
N LYS A 281 -16.61 9.29 7.42
CA LYS A 281 -16.23 9.65 8.79
C LYS A 281 -14.78 9.32 9.09
N PHE A 282 -14.31 8.16 8.65
CA PHE A 282 -12.89 7.84 8.73
C PHE A 282 -12.04 8.81 7.88
N PHE A 283 -12.51 9.24 6.70
CA PHE A 283 -11.82 10.26 5.91
C PHE A 283 -11.73 11.59 6.67
N GLU A 284 -12.78 11.98 7.39
CA GLU A 284 -12.78 13.18 8.22
C GLU A 284 -11.74 13.09 9.34
N GLU A 285 -11.71 11.98 10.08
CA GLU A 285 -10.68 11.70 11.10
C GLU A 285 -9.26 11.70 10.51
N TYR A 286 -9.12 11.28 9.28
CA TYR A 286 -7.82 11.19 8.58
C TYR A 286 -7.45 12.46 7.81
N GLY A 287 -8.27 13.53 7.93
CA GLY A 287 -8.03 14.82 7.27
C GLY A 287 -8.23 14.81 5.75
N LEU A 288 -9.03 13.86 5.23
CA LEU A 288 -9.35 13.73 3.81
C LEU A 288 -10.76 14.23 3.48
N ALA A 289 -11.58 14.50 4.47
CA ALA A 289 -12.92 15.02 4.29
C ALA A 289 -13.30 15.99 5.42
N LYS A 290 -14.36 16.78 5.17
CA LYS A 290 -15.07 17.58 6.18
C LYS A 290 -16.55 17.29 6.04
N GLN A 291 -17.24 16.97 7.12
CA GLN A 291 -18.70 16.87 7.11
C GLN A 291 -19.30 18.29 7.16
N VAL A 292 -20.31 18.54 6.33
CA VAL A 292 -20.95 19.86 6.19
C VAL A 292 -22.25 19.95 6.97
N ASP A 293 -22.91 18.81 7.21
CA ASP A 293 -24.18 18.72 7.94
C ASP A 293 -24.04 17.83 9.17
N ASP A 294 -24.88 18.08 10.17
CA ASP A 294 -24.87 17.32 11.44
C ASP A 294 -25.65 15.98 11.36
N LYS A 295 -25.89 15.46 10.15
CA LYS A 295 -26.65 14.23 9.99
C LYS A 295 -25.82 13.01 10.38
N GLU A 296 -26.37 12.18 11.25
CA GLU A 296 -25.75 10.95 11.72
C GLU A 296 -25.59 9.90 10.62
N PHE A 297 -26.52 9.89 9.64
CA PHE A 297 -26.49 9.02 8.45
C PHE A 297 -26.81 9.84 7.21
N HIS A 298 -26.31 9.41 6.05
CA HIS A 298 -26.48 10.13 4.78
C HIS A 298 -25.98 11.57 4.77
N GLY A 299 -24.93 11.86 5.55
CA GLY A 299 -24.32 13.17 5.62
C GLY A 299 -23.65 13.61 4.32
N ILE A 300 -23.46 14.92 4.20
CA ILE A 300 -22.73 15.56 3.09
C ILE A 300 -21.30 15.80 3.54
N PHE A 301 -20.34 15.35 2.72
CA PHE A 301 -18.92 15.51 2.99
C PHE A 301 -18.23 16.25 1.84
N LEU A 302 -17.33 17.15 2.18
CA LEU A 302 -16.39 17.73 1.23
C LEU A 302 -15.10 16.90 1.27
N LEU A 303 -14.57 16.55 0.10
CA LEU A 303 -13.35 15.77 -0.04
C LEU A 303 -12.16 16.67 -0.39
N SER A 304 -11.01 16.39 0.23
CA SER A 304 -9.76 17.09 -0.07
C SER A 304 -9.32 16.85 -1.52
N ASN A 305 -8.61 17.81 -2.10
CA ASN A 305 -8.11 17.73 -3.48
C ASN A 305 -7.22 16.48 -3.75
N ASN A 306 -6.54 15.97 -2.73
CA ASN A 306 -5.56 14.87 -2.84
C ASN A 306 -6.02 13.55 -2.19
N TRP A 307 -7.31 13.40 -1.81
CA TRP A 307 -7.82 12.22 -1.11
C TRP A 307 -7.56 10.90 -1.86
N GLU A 308 -7.71 10.91 -3.20
CA GLU A 308 -7.45 9.72 -4.01
C GLU A 308 -5.97 9.34 -3.98
N ASP A 309 -5.08 10.30 -4.19
CA ASP A 309 -3.65 10.03 -4.24
C ASP A 309 -3.11 9.55 -2.89
N LYS A 310 -3.54 10.15 -1.79
CA LYS A 310 -3.18 9.69 -0.44
C LYS A 310 -3.60 8.24 -0.19
N LEU A 311 -4.81 7.85 -0.60
CA LEU A 311 -5.28 6.46 -0.40
C LEU A 311 -4.67 5.47 -1.39
N ARG A 312 -4.42 5.87 -2.65
CA ARG A 312 -3.84 4.99 -3.67
C ARG A 312 -2.35 4.75 -3.48
N HIS A 313 -1.64 5.74 -2.96
CA HIS A 313 -0.22 5.69 -2.64
C HIS A 313 0.03 5.64 -1.13
N SER A 314 -0.86 4.98 -0.40
CA SER A 314 -0.88 4.99 1.06
C SER A 314 0.42 4.52 1.71
N MET A 315 1.15 3.58 1.11
CA MET A 315 2.44 3.14 1.62
C MET A 315 3.49 4.26 1.49
N SER A 316 3.61 4.84 0.30
CA SER A 316 4.55 5.95 0.07
C SER A 316 4.22 7.16 0.95
N TYR A 317 2.92 7.43 1.15
CA TYR A 317 2.49 8.51 2.03
C TYR A 317 2.79 8.21 3.51
N TYR A 318 2.61 6.96 3.93
CA TYR A 318 3.02 6.52 5.27
C TYR A 318 4.53 6.66 5.48
N CYS A 319 5.35 6.25 4.52
CA CYS A 319 6.80 6.43 4.56
C CYS A 319 7.19 7.91 4.64
N PHE A 320 6.51 8.76 3.87
CA PHE A 320 6.70 10.21 3.93
C PHE A 320 6.43 10.77 5.33
N GLU A 321 5.29 10.44 5.93
CA GLU A 321 4.92 10.91 7.28
C GLU A 321 5.94 10.45 8.35
N GLN A 322 6.52 9.26 8.21
CA GLN A 322 7.56 8.78 9.11
C GLN A 322 8.86 9.61 9.00
N ILE A 323 9.21 10.03 7.80
CA ILE A 323 10.46 10.73 7.51
C ILE A 323 10.34 12.25 7.72
N LYS A 324 9.16 12.81 7.46
CA LYS A 324 8.89 14.25 7.49
C LYS A 324 9.35 14.90 8.80
N ASN A 325 8.94 14.33 9.93
CA ASN A 325 9.27 14.87 11.24
C ASN A 325 10.75 14.74 11.55
N ASP A 326 11.36 13.59 11.26
CA ASP A 326 12.79 13.35 11.47
C ASP A 326 13.63 14.27 10.59
N PHE A 327 13.18 14.53 9.36
CA PHE A 327 13.85 15.41 8.42
C PHE A 327 13.79 16.86 8.89
N PHE A 328 12.63 17.32 9.35
CA PHE A 328 12.45 18.66 9.92
C PHE A 328 13.33 18.89 11.15
N LEU A 329 13.41 17.91 12.07
CA LEU A 329 14.24 18.01 13.27
C LEU A 329 15.75 18.09 12.95
N ARG A 330 16.20 17.45 11.86
CA ARG A 330 17.63 17.45 11.46
C ARG A 330 18.00 18.66 10.63
N GLU A 331 17.18 19.01 9.67
CA GLU A 331 17.50 19.99 8.63
C GLU A 331 16.85 21.35 8.86
N ASN A 332 15.90 21.43 9.81
CA ASN A 332 15.03 22.61 10.04
C ASN A 332 14.35 23.10 8.76
N ARG A 333 13.98 22.18 7.88
CA ARG A 333 13.35 22.41 6.58
C ARG A 333 12.14 21.52 6.40
N GLU A 334 11.09 22.05 5.81
CA GLU A 334 9.85 21.29 5.59
C GLU A 334 9.97 20.41 4.34
N LEU A 335 9.73 19.09 4.51
CA LEU A 335 9.64 18.13 3.41
C LEU A 335 8.20 18.08 2.91
N GLN A 336 7.99 18.24 1.59
CA GLN A 336 6.69 18.22 0.94
C GLN A 336 6.51 16.92 0.16
N TYR A 337 5.28 16.39 0.13
CA TYR A 337 4.98 15.20 -0.67
C TYR A 337 4.71 15.59 -2.12
N TYR A 338 5.36 14.92 -3.06
CA TYR A 338 5.17 15.15 -4.48
C TYR A 338 3.87 14.51 -4.99
N TYR A 339 3.01 15.33 -5.58
CA TYR A 339 1.81 14.91 -6.31
C TYR A 339 1.98 15.18 -7.81
N LYS A 340 1.25 14.44 -8.64
CA LYS A 340 1.37 14.53 -10.10
C LYS A 340 1.02 15.89 -10.71
N ASP A 341 0.15 16.62 -10.07
CA ASP A 341 -0.29 17.98 -10.46
C ASP A 341 0.80 19.04 -10.28
N ILE A 342 1.84 18.76 -9.51
CA ILE A 342 3.01 19.64 -9.36
C ILE A 342 3.82 19.73 -10.67
N GLY A 343 3.71 18.72 -11.55
CA GLY A 343 4.44 18.69 -12.82
C GLY A 343 5.85 18.14 -12.70
N SER A 344 6.80 18.65 -13.51
CA SER A 344 8.19 18.21 -13.46
C SER A 344 8.96 18.90 -12.33
N ILE A 345 9.88 18.16 -11.71
CA ILE A 345 10.84 18.70 -10.75
C ILE A 345 12.25 18.55 -11.32
N GLU A 346 12.99 19.66 -11.30
CA GLU A 346 14.42 19.69 -11.57
C GLU A 346 15.15 20.13 -10.31
N GLY A 347 16.21 19.40 -9.94
CA GLY A 347 16.93 19.71 -8.70
C GLY A 347 18.04 18.71 -8.39
N THR A 348 18.48 18.73 -7.14
CA THR A 348 19.55 17.87 -6.63
C THR A 348 18.98 16.82 -5.69
N ILE A 349 19.45 15.60 -5.85
CA ILE A 349 19.09 14.48 -4.95
C ILE A 349 19.76 14.71 -3.59
N ILE A 350 18.96 14.86 -2.55
CA ILE A 350 19.45 14.94 -1.16
C ILE A 350 19.59 13.56 -0.56
N GLN A 351 18.63 12.66 -0.83
CA GLN A 351 18.63 11.30 -0.32
C GLN A 351 17.95 10.33 -1.28
N VAL A 352 18.53 9.13 -1.41
CA VAL A 352 17.91 7.99 -2.09
C VAL A 352 17.38 7.03 -1.04
N ILE A 353 16.09 6.70 -1.13
CA ILE A 353 15.41 5.76 -0.23
C ILE A 353 15.12 4.50 -1.03
N HIS A 354 15.70 3.40 -0.60
CA HIS A 354 15.45 2.09 -1.19
C HIS A 354 14.31 1.39 -0.47
N GLN A 355 13.53 0.64 -1.23
CA GLN A 355 12.47 -0.18 -0.67
C GLN A 355 13.02 -1.13 0.39
N ASP A 356 12.41 -1.10 1.54
CA ASP A 356 12.64 -2.06 2.60
C ASP A 356 11.32 -2.68 3.01
N ILE A 357 11.13 -3.94 2.62
CA ILE A 357 9.90 -4.68 2.87
C ILE A 357 9.69 -4.92 4.36
N GLU A 358 10.77 -5.00 5.13
CA GLU A 358 10.74 -5.24 6.57
C GLU A 358 10.26 -4.01 7.33
N TYR A 359 10.78 -2.84 6.97
CA TYR A 359 10.42 -1.57 7.60
C TYR A 359 9.28 -0.85 6.88
N GLU A 360 8.58 -1.56 5.97
CA GLU A 360 7.46 -0.99 5.18
C GLU A 360 7.84 0.31 4.44
N LYS A 361 9.12 0.45 4.09
CA LYS A 361 9.60 1.59 3.29
C LYS A 361 9.40 1.33 1.80
N ASP A 362 8.96 2.36 1.11
CA ASP A 362 8.84 2.35 -0.35
C ASP A 362 10.03 3.05 -0.99
N ASN A 363 10.29 2.79 -2.27
CA ASN A 363 11.33 3.51 -3.01
C ASN A 363 10.95 4.97 -3.15
N ALA A 364 11.87 5.87 -2.83
CA ALA A 364 11.66 7.31 -2.99
C ALA A 364 12.97 8.07 -3.19
N LEU A 365 12.87 9.29 -3.68
CA LEU A 365 13.94 10.28 -3.68
C LEU A 365 13.52 11.48 -2.84
N ILE A 366 14.45 12.06 -2.10
CA ILE A 366 14.32 13.41 -1.59
C ILE A 366 15.08 14.32 -2.53
N ILE A 367 14.39 15.26 -3.18
CA ILE A 367 14.93 16.17 -4.17
C ILE A 367 14.78 17.59 -3.64
N GLU A 368 15.85 18.36 -3.72
CA GLU A 368 15.82 19.80 -3.53
C GLU A 368 15.71 20.47 -4.90
N ASP A 369 14.62 21.22 -5.12
CA ASP A 369 14.42 21.95 -6.36
C ASP A 369 15.26 23.24 -6.44
N ASN A 370 15.26 23.90 -7.60
CA ASN A 370 15.99 25.16 -7.81
C ASN A 370 15.48 26.33 -6.93
N ASN A 371 14.31 26.17 -6.31
CA ASN A 371 13.73 27.14 -5.37
C ASN A 371 13.99 26.77 -3.91
N GLN A 372 14.86 25.78 -3.66
CA GLN A 372 15.20 25.26 -2.32
C GLN A 372 14.03 24.54 -1.60
N ASN A 373 12.97 24.15 -2.30
CA ASN A 373 11.93 23.31 -1.72
C ASN A 373 12.40 21.85 -1.70
N LEU A 374 12.04 21.14 -0.64
CA LEU A 374 12.34 19.70 -0.49
C LEU A 374 11.12 18.87 -0.83
N TRP A 375 11.32 17.92 -1.75
CA TRP A 375 10.26 17.06 -2.26
C TRP A 375 10.53 15.58 -1.97
N TYR A 376 9.59 14.92 -1.31
CA TYR A 376 9.55 13.46 -1.22
C TYR A 376 8.87 12.92 -2.48
N VAL A 377 9.64 12.31 -3.36
CA VAL A 377 9.19 11.79 -4.66
C VAL A 377 9.09 10.27 -4.61
N PRO A 378 7.89 9.69 -4.50
CA PRO A 378 7.74 8.24 -4.46
C PRO A 378 8.04 7.62 -5.83
N LEU A 379 8.79 6.51 -5.83
CA LEU A 379 9.16 5.79 -7.04
C LEU A 379 8.41 4.46 -7.14
N LYS A 380 7.90 4.14 -8.34
CA LYS A 380 7.24 2.85 -8.61
C LYS A 380 8.22 1.69 -8.77
N LYS A 381 9.48 1.98 -9.01
CA LYS A 381 10.54 1.01 -9.24
C LYS A 381 11.76 1.36 -8.39
N GLU A 382 12.63 0.40 -8.23
CA GLU A 382 13.93 0.62 -7.61
C GLU A 382 14.69 1.76 -8.31
N PRO A 383 15.32 2.68 -7.56
CA PRO A 383 16.16 3.71 -8.15
C PRO A 383 17.21 3.10 -9.07
N PRO A 384 17.58 3.75 -10.19
CA PRO A 384 18.65 3.26 -11.06
C PRO A 384 19.94 3.00 -10.31
N GLU A 385 20.67 1.94 -10.71
CA GLU A 385 21.93 1.58 -10.10
C GLU A 385 22.94 2.71 -10.24
N GLY A 386 23.59 3.11 -9.15
CA GLY A 386 24.54 4.24 -9.14
C GLY A 386 23.94 5.61 -8.83
N MET A 387 22.64 5.72 -8.63
CA MET A 387 22.02 6.98 -8.20
C MET A 387 22.42 7.32 -6.76
N LYS A 388 22.89 8.54 -6.51
CA LYS A 388 23.45 8.98 -5.22
C LYS A 388 23.02 10.41 -4.89
N ALA A 389 23.09 10.76 -3.61
CA ALA A 389 22.97 12.14 -3.14
C ALA A 389 24.02 13.03 -3.83
N GLY A 390 23.66 14.29 -4.09
CA GLY A 390 24.48 15.28 -4.78
C GLY A 390 24.37 15.26 -6.31
N GLN A 391 23.64 14.32 -6.91
CA GLN A 391 23.42 14.28 -8.35
C GLN A 391 22.24 15.16 -8.76
N SER A 392 22.40 15.89 -9.87
CA SER A 392 21.28 16.61 -10.49
C SER A 392 20.32 15.62 -11.16
N VAL A 393 19.04 15.88 -11.01
CA VAL A 393 17.97 15.02 -11.52
C VAL A 393 16.86 15.86 -12.13
N PHE A 394 16.31 15.35 -13.23
CA PHE A 394 15.04 15.82 -13.79
C PHE A 394 14.02 14.71 -13.63
N TYR A 395 12.97 14.97 -12.85
CA TYR A 395 11.87 14.03 -12.61
C TYR A 395 10.61 14.51 -13.30
N ASN A 396 10.03 13.69 -14.17
CA ASN A 396 8.78 14.00 -14.85
C ASN A 396 7.84 12.78 -14.80
N VAL A 397 6.59 13.01 -14.42
CA VAL A 397 5.50 12.04 -14.57
C VAL A 397 4.84 12.31 -15.92
N GLY A 398 5.34 11.68 -16.99
CA GLY A 398 4.76 11.80 -18.32
C GLY A 398 3.27 11.38 -18.34
N ALA A 399 2.51 11.93 -19.29
CA ALA A 399 1.06 11.72 -19.50
C ALA A 399 0.65 10.24 -19.69
N ALA A 400 1.60 9.32 -19.87
CA ALA A 400 1.40 7.89 -20.07
C ALA A 400 1.76 7.02 -18.85
N SER A 401 1.69 7.54 -17.61
CA SER A 401 1.99 6.79 -16.38
C SER A 401 3.42 6.22 -16.27
N ARG A 402 4.38 6.71 -17.05
CA ARG A 402 5.79 6.34 -16.97
C ARG A 402 6.57 7.52 -16.40
N SER A 403 7.05 7.38 -15.16
CA SER A 403 8.04 8.30 -14.61
C SER A 403 9.38 8.06 -15.32
N SER A 404 9.98 9.11 -15.88
CA SER A 404 11.35 9.08 -16.38
C SER A 404 12.23 9.87 -15.43
N ILE A 405 13.38 9.27 -15.07
CA ILE A 405 14.40 9.92 -14.27
C ILE A 405 15.61 10.02 -15.19
N HIS A 406 16.05 11.24 -15.43
CA HIS A 406 17.27 11.49 -16.18
C HIS A 406 18.30 12.13 -15.24
N SER A 407 19.43 11.46 -15.02
CA SER A 407 20.60 12.07 -14.38
C SER A 407 21.30 12.95 -15.42
N GLN A 408 21.41 14.24 -15.18
CA GLN A 408 22.29 15.10 -15.98
C GLN A 408 23.71 14.83 -15.52
N VAL A 409 24.54 14.24 -16.40
CA VAL A 409 25.99 14.25 -16.24
C VAL A 409 26.41 15.67 -16.57
N PRO A 410 27.13 16.40 -15.69
CA PRO A 410 27.60 17.74 -16.03
C PRO A 410 28.45 17.66 -17.31
N SER A 411 28.04 18.38 -18.35
CA SER A 411 28.81 18.51 -19.56
C SER A 411 30.18 19.07 -19.18
N ARG A 412 31.24 18.35 -19.52
CA ARG A 412 32.62 18.85 -19.37
C ARG A 412 32.70 20.25 -20.01
N SER A 413 33.14 21.22 -19.21
CA SER A 413 33.49 22.55 -19.68
C SER A 413 34.35 22.45 -20.93
N PRO A 414 34.19 23.33 -21.94
CA PRO A 414 35.01 23.35 -23.15
C PRO A 414 36.49 23.52 -22.74
N LYS A 415 37.36 22.66 -23.29
CA LYS A 415 38.80 22.85 -23.18
C LYS A 415 39.14 24.22 -23.75
N GLU A 416 39.82 25.05 -22.99
CA GLU A 416 40.44 26.27 -23.46
C GLU A 416 41.31 25.96 -24.69
N PRO A 417 41.31 26.81 -25.71
CA PRO A 417 42.16 26.61 -26.86
C PRO A 417 43.63 26.79 -26.45
N ASP A 418 44.42 25.78 -26.75
CA ASP A 418 45.89 25.73 -26.60
C ASP A 418 46.50 26.84 -27.45
N THR A 419 46.89 27.96 -26.83
CA THR A 419 47.67 29.00 -27.49
C THR A 419 49.12 28.56 -27.54
N GLY A 420 49.44 27.78 -28.57
CA GLY A 420 50.80 27.49 -28.94
C GLY A 420 51.54 28.77 -29.32
N ILE A 421 52.46 29.21 -28.48
CA ILE A 421 53.55 30.16 -28.88
C ILE A 421 54.79 29.36 -28.96
N SER A 422 55.21 29.17 -30.21
CA SER A 422 56.53 28.68 -30.59
C SER A 422 57.62 29.69 -30.23
N ARG A 423 58.61 29.20 -29.55
CA ARG A 423 60.03 29.66 -29.73
C ARG A 423 60.98 28.49 -29.52
#